data_517a12daab2391855fac1e04c1cfeabd
#
_entry.id   517a12daab2391855fac1e04c1cfeabd
#
_cell.length_a   1.000
_cell.length_b   1.000
_cell.length_c   1.000
_cell.angle_alpha   90.00
_cell.angle_beta   90.00
_cell.angle_gamma   90.00
#
_symmetry.space_group_name_H-M   'P 1'
#
loop_
_entity.id
_entity.type
_entity.pdbx_description
1 polymer ?
#
loop_
_entity_poly.entity_id
_entity_poly.type
_entity_poly.pdbx_seq_one_letter_code
_entity_poly.pdbx_strand_id
1 'polypeptide(L)'
;MNARYVFAVRFRLEPTVADLSLEPREFETRIFRRADPPGEDGWLFFRDNLWRGDIGDERYFRDLTSDALGVPVSSVNYRAFETDEEYYDELKDEISANLAEFKADSVSEVISKYLGSSVEVER
;
A
#
# COMPACT_ATOMS: atom_id res chain seq x y z
N MET A 1 -5.56 3.30 17.76
CA MET A 1 -6.10 3.39 16.40
C MET A 1 -4.95 3.28 15.40
N ASN A 2 -4.81 2.12 14.76
CA ASN A 2 -3.69 1.84 13.86
C ASN A 2 -4.15 1.11 12.62
N ALA A 3 -3.57 1.50 11.49
CA ALA A 3 -3.70 0.77 10.24
C ALA A 3 -2.44 0.96 9.39
N ARG A 4 -2.17 0.00 8.51
CA ARG A 4 -1.02 0.05 7.63
C ARG A 4 -1.29 -0.69 6.33
N TYR A 5 -0.66 -0.20 5.27
CA TYR A 5 -0.62 -0.89 3.98
C TYR A 5 0.59 -1.81 3.96
N VAL A 6 0.41 -3.02 3.46
CA VAL A 6 1.49 -4.01 3.36
C VAL A 6 1.79 -4.27 1.90
N PHE A 7 3.07 -4.17 1.54
CA PHE A 7 3.55 -4.44 0.18
C PHE A 7 4.65 -5.49 0.21
N ALA A 8 4.68 -6.34 -0.81
CA ALA A 8 5.80 -7.23 -1.05
C ALA A 8 6.71 -6.57 -2.09
N VAL A 9 7.99 -6.48 -1.77
CA VAL A 9 8.97 -5.78 -2.60
C VAL A 9 10.11 -6.72 -2.96
N ARG A 10 10.47 -6.77 -4.25
CA ARG A 10 11.68 -7.41 -4.72
C ARG A 10 12.69 -6.35 -5.09
N PHE A 11 13.89 -6.51 -4.59
CA PHE A 11 14.97 -5.57 -4.84
C PHE A 11 16.26 -6.31 -5.16
N ARG A 12 17.18 -5.58 -5.80
CA ARG A 12 18.45 -6.14 -6.23
C ARG A 12 19.59 -5.43 -5.52
N LEU A 13 20.56 -6.24 -5.05
CA LEU A 13 21.83 -5.73 -4.55
C LEU A 13 22.91 -6.03 -5.56
N GLU A 14 23.69 -5.02 -5.92
CA GLU A 14 24.82 -5.17 -6.80
C GLU A 14 26.09 -4.68 -6.08
N PRO A 15 27.15 -5.53 -6.02
CA PRO A 15 28.38 -5.10 -5.40
C PRO A 15 29.04 -3.99 -6.21
N THR A 16 29.71 -3.07 -5.53
CA THR A 16 30.46 -1.99 -6.17
C THR A 16 31.89 -2.40 -6.54
N VAL A 17 32.29 -3.61 -6.13
CA VAL A 17 33.65 -4.16 -6.39
C VAL A 17 33.52 -5.24 -7.46
N ALA A 18 34.34 -5.13 -8.52
CA ALA A 18 34.19 -5.97 -9.71
C ALA A 18 34.47 -7.46 -9.49
N ASP A 19 35.29 -7.81 -8.51
CA ASP A 19 35.65 -9.20 -8.20
C ASP A 19 34.75 -9.84 -7.11
N LEU A 20 33.72 -9.13 -6.67
CA LEU A 20 32.76 -9.62 -5.69
C LEU A 20 31.41 -9.88 -6.37
N SER A 21 30.84 -11.06 -6.15
CA SER A 21 29.51 -11.38 -6.66
C SER A 21 28.60 -11.84 -5.53
N LEU A 22 27.30 -11.67 -5.73
CA LEU A 22 26.26 -12.09 -4.80
C LEU A 22 25.39 -13.17 -5.41
N GLU A 23 25.09 -14.21 -4.63
CA GLU A 23 24.11 -15.21 -4.96
C GLU A 23 23.28 -15.54 -3.69
N PRO A 24 21.98 -15.25 -3.68
CA PRO A 24 21.22 -14.58 -4.76
C PRO A 24 21.49 -13.08 -4.83
N ARG A 25 21.14 -12.46 -5.97
CA ARG A 25 21.22 -11.01 -6.17
C ARG A 25 19.90 -10.32 -5.87
N GLU A 26 18.80 -11.05 -5.99
CA GLU A 26 17.47 -10.53 -5.72
C GLU A 26 16.96 -11.05 -4.39
N PHE A 27 16.29 -10.16 -3.69
CA PHE A 27 15.73 -10.42 -2.37
C PHE A 27 14.28 -9.97 -2.35
N GLU A 28 13.47 -10.62 -1.53
CA GLU A 28 12.09 -10.22 -1.30
C GLU A 28 11.92 -9.87 0.17
N THR A 29 11.22 -8.77 0.40
CA THR A 29 10.86 -8.35 1.76
C THR A 29 9.48 -7.72 1.74
N ARG A 30 8.95 -7.47 2.93
CA ARG A 30 7.71 -6.71 3.08
C ARG A 30 8.03 -5.34 3.61
N ILE A 31 7.36 -4.33 3.04
CA ILE A 31 7.40 -2.98 3.58
C ILE A 31 6.01 -2.61 4.08
N PHE A 32 5.98 -1.74 5.06
CA PHE A 32 4.75 -1.30 5.69
C PHE A 32 4.67 0.20 5.61
N ARG A 33 3.54 0.70 5.12
CA ARG A 33 3.27 2.13 5.12
C ARG A 33 2.14 2.41 6.10
N ARG A 34 2.41 3.20 7.11
CA ARG A 34 1.40 3.62 8.06
C ARG A 34 0.29 4.38 7.33
N ALA A 35 -0.97 4.04 7.63
CA ALA A 35 -2.11 4.77 7.11
C ALA A 35 -2.38 6.00 7.98
N ASP A 36 -2.62 7.13 7.33
CA ASP A 36 -2.96 8.36 8.03
C ASP A 36 -4.37 8.26 8.62
N PRO A 37 -4.65 8.97 9.72
CA PRO A 37 -5.98 8.96 10.30
C PRO A 37 -7.05 9.43 9.31
N PRO A 38 -8.24 8.80 9.30
CA PRO A 38 -9.31 9.18 8.38
C PRO A 38 -9.66 10.66 8.50
N GLY A 39 -9.77 11.33 7.37
CA GLY A 39 -10.08 12.75 7.30
C GLY A 39 -8.87 13.69 7.40
N GLU A 40 -7.70 13.19 7.79
CA GLU A 40 -6.47 13.99 7.86
C GLU A 40 -5.69 13.87 6.56
N ASP A 41 -4.68 14.73 6.38
CA ASP A 41 -3.85 14.73 5.17
C ASP A 41 -3.28 13.33 4.92
N GLY A 42 -3.41 12.87 3.66
CA GLY A 42 -2.90 11.57 3.25
C GLY A 42 -3.84 10.39 3.44
N TRP A 43 -5.01 10.57 4.05
CA TRP A 43 -5.94 9.47 4.30
C TRP A 43 -6.48 8.83 3.03
N LEU A 44 -6.45 9.56 1.91
CA LEU A 44 -6.91 9.08 0.61
C LEU A 44 -5.83 8.32 -0.18
N PHE A 45 -4.74 7.93 0.48
CA PHE A 45 -3.67 7.15 -0.17
C PHE A 45 -4.23 5.95 -0.95
N PHE A 46 -5.20 5.23 -0.37
CA PHE A 46 -5.79 4.06 -1.03
C PHE A 46 -6.50 4.42 -2.33
N ARG A 47 -7.20 5.56 -2.36
CA ARG A 47 -7.87 6.03 -3.57
C ARG A 47 -6.86 6.40 -4.66
N ASP A 48 -5.77 7.04 -4.28
CA ASP A 48 -4.82 7.60 -5.22
C ASP A 48 -3.84 6.57 -5.77
N ASN A 49 -3.63 5.45 -5.08
CA ASN A 49 -2.59 4.49 -5.43
C ASN A 49 -3.08 3.07 -5.70
N LEU A 50 -4.28 2.70 -5.27
CA LEU A 50 -4.79 1.35 -5.39
C LEU A 50 -6.05 1.29 -6.26
N TRP A 51 -6.24 0.13 -6.89
CA TRP A 51 -7.42 -0.17 -7.67
C TRP A 51 -7.71 -1.67 -7.57
N ARG A 52 -8.88 -2.01 -6.99
CA ARG A 52 -9.34 -3.41 -6.84
C ARG A 52 -8.32 -4.32 -6.14
N GLY A 53 -7.61 -3.78 -5.16
CA GLY A 53 -6.63 -4.56 -4.41
C GLY A 53 -5.26 -4.68 -5.08
N ASP A 54 -5.00 -3.87 -6.11
CA ASP A 54 -3.71 -3.81 -6.80
C ASP A 54 -3.20 -2.38 -6.86
N ILE A 55 -1.91 -2.22 -7.10
CA ILE A 55 -1.31 -0.90 -7.33
C ILE A 55 -1.77 -0.42 -8.70
N GLY A 56 -2.32 0.80 -8.74
CA GLY A 56 -2.85 1.38 -9.99
C GLY A 56 -1.76 1.74 -11.00
N ASP A 57 -0.68 2.35 -10.54
CA ASP A 57 0.49 2.69 -11.37
C ASP A 57 1.73 2.05 -10.75
N GLU A 58 1.99 0.82 -11.14
CA GLU A 58 3.08 0.01 -10.56
C GLU A 58 4.45 0.62 -10.83
N ARG A 59 4.66 1.14 -12.04
CA ARG A 59 5.95 1.73 -12.40
C ARG A 59 6.29 2.95 -11.55
N TYR A 60 5.34 3.85 -11.39
CA TYR A 60 5.50 5.04 -10.56
C TYR A 60 5.76 4.66 -9.10
N PHE A 61 4.98 3.72 -8.57
CA PHE A 61 5.11 3.26 -7.20
C PHE A 61 6.44 2.54 -6.97
N ARG A 62 6.89 1.77 -7.95
CA ARG A 62 8.18 1.08 -7.91
C ARG A 62 9.34 2.08 -7.84
N ASP A 63 9.28 3.14 -8.64
CA ASP A 63 10.30 4.18 -8.64
C ASP A 63 10.34 4.92 -7.30
N LEU A 64 9.19 5.26 -6.73
CA LEU A 64 9.10 5.86 -5.40
C LEU A 64 9.70 4.94 -4.33
N THR A 65 9.40 3.66 -4.39
CA THR A 65 9.90 2.67 -3.43
C THR A 65 11.41 2.52 -3.55
N SER A 66 11.92 2.48 -4.78
CA SER A 66 13.35 2.42 -5.04
C SER A 66 14.08 3.62 -4.42
N ASP A 67 13.53 4.81 -4.60
CA ASP A 67 14.09 6.03 -4.02
C ASP A 67 14.06 5.99 -2.48
N ALA A 68 12.96 5.52 -1.91
CA ALA A 68 12.79 5.44 -0.46
C ALA A 68 13.73 4.43 0.19
N LEU A 69 13.98 3.30 -0.47
CA LEU A 69 14.86 2.25 0.05
C LEU A 69 16.34 2.45 -0.30
N GLY A 70 16.62 3.27 -1.31
CA GLY A 70 18.00 3.50 -1.76
C GLY A 70 18.62 2.34 -2.53
N VAL A 71 17.81 1.41 -3.04
CA VAL A 71 18.26 0.27 -3.84
C VAL A 71 17.32 0.08 -5.03
N PRO A 72 17.78 -0.52 -6.15
CA PRO A 72 16.92 -0.81 -7.29
C PRO A 72 15.83 -1.81 -6.90
N VAL A 73 14.57 -1.41 -7.08
CA VAL A 73 13.40 -2.27 -6.84
C VAL A 73 12.92 -2.82 -8.17
N SER A 74 12.83 -4.14 -8.28
CA SER A 74 12.40 -4.80 -9.51
C SER A 74 10.89 -5.02 -9.57
N SER A 75 10.24 -5.18 -8.42
CA SER A 75 8.78 -5.27 -8.38
C SER A 75 8.25 -4.85 -7.02
N VAL A 76 7.00 -4.37 -7.04
CA VAL A 76 6.26 -4.02 -5.84
C VAL A 76 4.82 -4.51 -6.03
N ASN A 77 4.29 -5.21 -5.04
CA ASN A 77 2.92 -5.71 -5.06
C ASN A 77 2.20 -5.37 -3.77
N TYR A 78 0.98 -4.86 -3.88
CA TYR A 78 0.15 -4.63 -2.72
C TYR A 78 -0.38 -5.96 -2.18
N ARG A 79 -0.32 -6.15 -0.85
CA ARG A 79 -0.72 -7.40 -0.20
C ARG A 79 -1.94 -7.27 0.68
N ALA A 80 -1.96 -6.27 1.55
CA ALA A 80 -3.02 -6.18 2.55
C ALA A 80 -3.15 -4.78 3.12
N PHE A 81 -4.34 -4.50 3.63
CA PHE A 81 -4.59 -3.36 4.49
C PHE A 81 -4.89 -3.92 5.89
N GLU A 82 -3.93 -3.82 6.78
CA GLU A 82 -4.06 -4.31 8.15
C GLU A 82 -4.52 -3.17 9.04
N THR A 83 -5.59 -3.38 9.76
CA THR A 83 -6.20 -2.32 10.57
C THR A 83 -6.74 -2.88 11.87
N ASP A 84 -6.75 -2.07 12.92
CA ASP A 84 -7.56 -2.39 14.08
C ASP A 84 -9.02 -2.02 13.81
N GLU A 85 -9.90 -2.44 14.70
CA GLU A 85 -11.34 -2.23 14.55
C GLU A 85 -11.70 -0.75 14.66
N GLU A 86 -11.07 -0.02 15.56
CA GLU A 86 -11.32 1.41 15.77
C GLU A 86 -11.00 2.23 14.52
N TYR A 87 -9.83 2.01 13.91
CA TYR A 87 -9.45 2.71 12.68
C TYR A 87 -10.42 2.38 11.56
N TYR A 88 -10.76 1.10 11.41
CA TYR A 88 -11.64 0.67 10.33
C TYR A 88 -13.03 1.28 10.44
N ASP A 89 -13.56 1.37 11.65
CA ASP A 89 -14.85 2.02 11.88
C ASP A 89 -14.82 3.50 11.53
N GLU A 90 -13.77 4.20 11.93
CA GLU A 90 -13.60 5.61 11.57
C GLU A 90 -13.38 5.81 10.08
N LEU A 91 -12.65 4.91 9.43
CA LEU A 91 -12.45 4.96 7.98
C LEU A 91 -13.79 4.82 7.24
N LYS A 92 -14.62 3.87 7.65
CA LYS A 92 -15.95 3.69 7.06
C LYS A 92 -16.84 4.91 7.26
N ASP A 93 -16.79 5.52 8.43
CA ASP A 93 -17.55 6.73 8.72
C ASP A 93 -17.11 7.90 7.84
N GLU A 94 -15.80 8.08 7.68
CA GLU A 94 -15.25 9.15 6.85
C GLU A 94 -15.56 8.93 5.37
N ILE A 95 -15.48 7.71 4.89
CA ILE A 95 -15.89 7.35 3.52
C ILE A 95 -17.37 7.67 3.32
N SER A 96 -18.22 7.29 4.29
CA SER A 96 -19.65 7.56 4.23
C SER A 96 -19.97 9.06 4.11
N ALA A 97 -19.21 9.89 4.79
CA ALA A 97 -19.36 11.34 4.74
C ALA A 97 -18.87 11.96 3.42
N ASN A 98 -18.12 11.22 2.60
CA ASN A 98 -17.46 11.73 1.38
C ASN A 98 -17.69 10.84 0.16
N LEU A 99 -18.81 10.15 0.07
CA LEU A 99 -19.08 9.21 -1.03
C LEU A 99 -18.92 9.83 -2.43
N ALA A 100 -19.24 11.11 -2.58
CA ALA A 100 -19.12 11.80 -3.86
C ALA A 100 -17.68 11.83 -4.38
N GLU A 101 -16.69 11.85 -3.49
CA GLU A 101 -15.27 11.85 -3.85
C GLU A 101 -14.82 10.52 -4.45
N PHE A 102 -15.56 9.46 -4.19
CA PHE A 102 -15.24 8.12 -4.66
C PHE A 102 -16.12 7.69 -5.84
N LYS A 103 -17.06 8.53 -6.25
CA LYS A 103 -18.04 8.19 -7.29
C LYS A 103 -18.70 6.84 -7.02
N ALA A 104 -19.16 6.66 -5.80
CA ALA A 104 -19.73 5.41 -5.31
C ALA A 104 -21.01 5.68 -4.53
N ASP A 105 -21.87 4.67 -4.44
CA ASP A 105 -23.18 4.78 -3.77
C ASP A 105 -23.14 4.27 -2.34
N SER A 106 -22.10 3.54 -1.96
CA SER A 106 -22.00 2.97 -0.61
C SER A 106 -20.55 2.82 -0.16
N VAL A 107 -20.35 2.72 1.15
CA VAL A 107 -19.05 2.46 1.76
C VAL A 107 -18.49 1.12 1.27
N SER A 108 -19.32 0.09 1.23
CA SER A 108 -18.91 -1.23 0.77
C SER A 108 -18.37 -1.20 -0.66
N GLU A 109 -19.02 -0.43 -1.53
CA GLU A 109 -18.56 -0.24 -2.91
C GLU A 109 -17.18 0.42 -2.95
N VAL A 110 -16.94 1.44 -2.13
CA VAL A 110 -15.65 2.12 -2.05
C VAL A 110 -14.55 1.17 -1.60
N ILE A 111 -14.77 0.43 -0.52
CA ILE A 111 -13.80 -0.53 0.00
C ILE A 111 -13.44 -1.56 -1.08
N SER A 112 -14.44 -2.13 -1.72
CA SER A 112 -14.24 -3.12 -2.79
C SER A 112 -13.50 -2.53 -4.00
N LYS A 113 -13.84 -1.29 -4.36
CA LYS A 113 -13.30 -0.62 -5.55
C LYS A 113 -11.80 -0.36 -5.45
N TYR A 114 -11.30 -0.03 -4.28
CA TYR A 114 -9.88 0.32 -4.09
C TYR A 114 -9.09 -0.75 -3.35
N LEU A 115 -9.59 -1.23 -2.23
CA LEU A 115 -8.87 -2.19 -1.39
C LEU A 115 -9.15 -3.66 -1.78
N GLY A 116 -10.24 -3.91 -2.52
CA GLY A 116 -10.61 -5.27 -2.88
C GLY A 116 -10.92 -6.10 -1.64
N SER A 117 -10.47 -7.33 -1.61
CA SER A 117 -10.65 -8.25 -0.49
C SER A 117 -9.46 -8.30 0.47
N SER A 118 -8.61 -7.27 0.43
CA SER A 118 -7.32 -7.27 1.14
C SER A 118 -7.39 -6.79 2.60
N VAL A 119 -8.56 -6.37 3.07
CA VAL A 119 -8.69 -5.80 4.41
C VAL A 119 -8.60 -6.90 5.47
N GLU A 120 -7.70 -6.73 6.42
CA GLU A 120 -7.52 -7.62 7.57
C GLU A 120 -7.72 -6.81 8.84
N VAL A 121 -8.78 -7.12 9.58
CA VAL A 121 -9.12 -6.41 10.81
C VAL A 121 -8.65 -7.22 12.00
N GLU A 122 -7.80 -6.62 12.83
CA GLU A 122 -7.38 -7.23 14.09
C GLU A 122 -8.38 -6.87 15.20
N ARG A 123 -8.85 -7.89 15.88
CA ARG A 123 -9.86 -7.76 16.94
C ARG A 123 -9.35 -8.25 18.28
#